data_449558f557b45f54f5f932b3aababdde
#
_entry.id   449558f557b45f54f5f932b3aababdde
#
_cell.length_a   1.000
_cell.length_b   1.000
_cell.length_c   1.000
_cell.angle_alpha   90.00
_cell.angle_beta   90.00
_cell.angle_gamma   90.00
#
_symmetry.space_group_name_H-M   'P 1'
#
loop_
_entity.id
_entity.type
_entity.pdbx_description
1 polymer ?
#
loop_
_entity_poly.entity_id
_entity_poly.type
_entity_poly.pdbx_seq_one_letter_code
_entity_poly.pdbx_strand_id
1 'polypeptide(L)'
;MAKKKAISWIKLQVPAAQAVPGAKIGQALGPHGVSGPQFVKEFNERTAKMDPGIVVPVIITVYSDKSFSFIVKTPPASILIKKAIGIESGSKKSNTAKVGTISKEKLMEIVRIKMPDLNAKSESAAFKIIAGSARSMGVEVEK
;
A
#
# COMPACT_ATOMS: atom_id res chain seq x y z
N MET A 1 -18.24 -27.52 1.88
CA MET A 1 -17.97 -26.48 2.90
C MET A 1 -18.81 -25.26 2.59
N ALA A 2 -19.62 -24.81 3.53
CA ALA A 2 -20.40 -23.59 3.34
C ALA A 2 -19.45 -22.39 3.17
N LYS A 3 -19.56 -21.66 2.06
CA LYS A 3 -18.82 -20.41 1.86
C LYS A 3 -19.30 -19.39 2.90
N LYS A 4 -18.44 -19.00 3.81
CA LYS A 4 -18.73 -17.92 4.77
C LYS A 4 -19.13 -16.66 3.99
N LYS A 5 -20.25 -16.07 4.35
CA LYS A 5 -20.72 -14.86 3.68
C LYS A 5 -19.93 -13.65 4.19
N ALA A 6 -19.22 -12.98 3.30
CA ALA A 6 -18.56 -11.72 3.62
C ALA A 6 -19.61 -10.63 3.86
N ILE A 7 -19.52 -9.95 4.99
CA ILE A 7 -20.43 -8.85 5.35
C ILE A 7 -19.82 -7.51 4.97
N SER A 8 -18.53 -7.34 5.20
CA SER A 8 -17.88 -6.04 5.04
C SER A 8 -16.41 -6.19 4.59
N TRP A 9 -15.93 -5.17 3.91
CA TRP A 9 -14.52 -5.03 3.52
C TRP A 9 -13.97 -3.73 4.09
N ILE A 10 -12.84 -3.84 4.78
CA ILE A 10 -12.16 -2.71 5.39
C ILE A 10 -10.81 -2.56 4.71
N LYS A 11 -10.51 -1.35 4.27
CA LYS A 11 -9.20 -1.01 3.67
C LYS A 11 -8.42 -0.14 4.64
N LEU A 12 -7.22 -0.57 4.97
CA LEU A 12 -6.31 0.14 5.88
C LEU A 12 -4.92 0.25 5.26
N GLN A 13 -4.20 1.27 5.69
CA GLN A 13 -2.76 1.40 5.43
C GLN A 13 -2.03 1.31 6.77
N VAL A 14 -1.18 0.30 6.91
CA VAL A 14 -0.50 -0.04 8.17
C VAL A 14 1.00 -0.21 7.89
N PRO A 15 1.89 0.32 8.76
CA PRO A 15 3.32 0.10 8.61
C PRO A 15 3.65 -1.38 8.81
N ALA A 16 4.46 -1.94 7.89
CA ALA A 16 4.87 -3.34 7.91
C ALA A 16 5.72 -3.64 9.15
N ALA A 17 5.50 -4.79 9.77
CA ALA A 17 6.20 -5.28 10.95
C ALA A 17 6.18 -4.35 12.18
N GLN A 18 5.49 -3.23 12.12
CA GLN A 18 5.40 -2.22 13.17
C GLN A 18 3.96 -1.81 13.49
N ALA A 19 3.00 -2.65 13.15
CA ALA A 19 1.60 -2.40 13.51
C ALA A 19 1.44 -2.45 15.03
N VAL A 20 0.78 -1.44 15.57
CA VAL A 20 0.45 -1.34 17.00
C VAL A 20 -1.07 -1.26 17.11
N PRO A 21 -1.68 -1.99 18.06
CA PRO A 21 -3.10 -1.86 18.32
C PRO A 21 -3.39 -0.46 18.86
N GLY A 22 -3.78 0.44 17.98
CA GLY A 22 -4.03 1.84 18.29
C GLY A 22 -5.41 2.30 17.80
N ALA A 23 -5.70 3.57 18.02
CA ALA A 23 -6.98 4.18 17.70
C ALA A 23 -7.41 3.95 16.24
N LYS A 24 -6.49 4.06 15.27
CA LYS A 24 -6.80 3.87 13.84
C LYS A 24 -7.29 2.46 13.53
N ILE A 25 -6.62 1.43 14.07
CA ILE A 25 -7.00 0.03 13.86
C ILE A 25 -8.27 -0.28 14.65
N GLY A 26 -8.35 0.19 15.90
CA GLY A 26 -9.53 0.00 16.75
C GLY A 26 -10.79 0.66 16.18
N GLN A 27 -10.70 1.86 15.65
CA GLN A 27 -11.83 2.56 15.00
C GLN A 27 -12.28 1.86 13.71
N ALA A 28 -11.37 1.28 12.97
CA ALA A 28 -11.71 0.59 11.73
C ALA A 28 -12.30 -0.80 11.96
N LEU A 29 -11.78 -1.55 12.93
CA LEU A 29 -12.19 -2.94 13.21
C LEU A 29 -13.30 -3.07 14.25
N GLY A 30 -13.36 -2.13 15.20
CA GLY A 30 -14.32 -2.16 16.30
C GLY A 30 -15.79 -2.27 15.88
N PRO A 31 -16.29 -1.43 14.95
CA PRO A 31 -17.68 -1.49 14.48
C PRO A 31 -18.05 -2.84 13.83
N HIS A 32 -17.06 -3.58 13.36
CA HIS A 32 -17.25 -4.89 12.72
C HIS A 32 -17.03 -6.08 13.67
N GLY A 33 -16.70 -5.82 14.94
CA GLY A 33 -16.51 -6.85 15.96
C GLY A 33 -15.25 -7.70 15.75
N VAL A 34 -14.26 -7.18 15.04
CA VAL A 34 -12.97 -7.85 14.79
C VAL A 34 -11.97 -7.49 15.88
N SER A 35 -11.25 -8.49 16.41
CA SER A 35 -10.21 -8.28 17.41
C SER A 35 -8.98 -7.57 16.81
N GLY A 36 -8.76 -6.31 17.18
CA GLY A 36 -7.60 -5.52 16.77
C GLY A 36 -6.25 -6.16 17.12
N PRO A 37 -6.05 -6.61 18.37
CA PRO A 37 -4.79 -7.26 18.77
C PRO A 37 -4.47 -8.53 17.98
N GLN A 38 -5.46 -9.36 17.69
CA GLN A 38 -5.27 -10.57 16.87
C GLN A 38 -4.87 -10.22 15.45
N PHE A 39 -5.53 -9.25 14.84
CA PHE A 39 -5.17 -8.74 13.51
C PHE A 39 -3.72 -8.24 13.48
N VAL A 40 -3.33 -7.42 14.45
CA VAL A 40 -1.97 -6.86 14.55
C VAL A 40 -0.91 -7.96 14.64
N LYS A 41 -1.16 -8.99 15.45
CA LYS A 41 -0.24 -10.12 15.59
C LYS A 41 -0.04 -10.85 14.25
N GLU A 42 -1.13 -11.27 13.62
CA GLU A 42 -1.09 -11.98 12.32
C GLU A 42 -0.50 -11.10 11.21
N PHE A 43 -0.81 -9.80 11.20
CA PHE A 43 -0.25 -8.86 10.24
C PHE A 43 1.26 -8.71 10.38
N ASN A 44 1.74 -8.51 11.61
CA ASN A 44 3.18 -8.40 11.87
C ASN A 44 3.94 -9.68 11.49
N GLU A 45 3.37 -10.84 11.76
CA GLU A 45 3.96 -12.13 11.35
C GLU A 45 4.06 -12.25 9.82
N ARG A 46 3.03 -11.86 9.08
CA ARG A 46 3.03 -11.91 7.60
C ARG A 46 3.94 -10.85 6.97
N THR A 47 4.10 -9.72 7.60
CA THR A 47 4.93 -8.61 7.08
C THR A 47 6.34 -8.58 7.66
N ALA A 48 6.71 -9.55 8.51
CA ALA A 48 8.03 -9.63 9.13
C ALA A 48 9.20 -9.70 8.12
N LYS A 49 8.94 -10.23 6.94
CA LYS A 49 9.93 -10.33 5.84
C LYS A 49 10.02 -9.06 4.98
N MET A 50 9.13 -8.10 5.19
CA MET A 50 9.12 -6.82 4.48
C MET A 50 10.00 -5.81 5.21
N ASP A 51 10.41 -4.76 4.52
CA ASP A 51 11.15 -3.66 5.15
C ASP A 51 10.31 -3.02 6.27
N PRO A 52 10.81 -2.96 7.51
CA PRO A 52 10.06 -2.38 8.62
C PRO A 52 9.75 -0.91 8.37
N GLY A 53 8.53 -0.50 8.73
CA GLY A 53 8.08 0.89 8.59
C GLY A 53 7.56 1.29 7.21
N ILE A 54 7.67 0.44 6.20
CA ILE A 54 6.98 0.67 4.92
C ILE A 54 5.49 0.51 5.12
N VAL A 55 4.72 1.54 4.78
CA VAL A 55 3.27 1.47 4.82
C VAL A 55 2.77 0.58 3.70
N VAL A 56 2.00 -0.44 4.04
CA VAL A 56 1.37 -1.34 3.09
C VAL A 56 -0.15 -1.29 3.20
N PRO A 57 -0.87 -1.35 2.07
CA PRO A 57 -2.31 -1.42 2.08
C PRO A 57 -2.77 -2.84 2.42
N VAL A 58 -3.78 -2.93 3.28
CA VAL A 58 -4.41 -4.18 3.69
C VAL A 58 -5.89 -4.12 3.42
N ILE A 59 -6.43 -5.18 2.84
CA ILE A 59 -7.87 -5.37 2.67
C ILE A 59 -8.30 -6.48 3.62
N ILE A 60 -9.14 -6.11 4.57
CA ILE A 60 -9.69 -7.04 5.56
C ILE A 60 -11.12 -7.37 5.16
N THR A 61 -11.41 -8.66 5.02
CA THR A 61 -12.77 -9.16 4.78
C THR A 61 -13.33 -9.70 6.08
N VAL A 62 -14.47 -9.18 6.49
CA VAL A 62 -15.18 -9.62 7.70
C VAL A 62 -16.34 -10.52 7.31
N TYR A 63 -16.47 -11.65 7.99
CA TYR A 63 -17.51 -12.64 7.75
C TYR A 63 -18.62 -12.58 8.79
N SER A 64 -19.75 -13.23 8.49
CA SER A 64 -20.95 -13.26 9.36
C SER A 64 -20.71 -13.87 10.74
N ASP A 65 -19.70 -14.70 10.87
CA ASP A 65 -19.29 -15.34 12.13
C ASP A 65 -18.27 -14.52 12.94
N LYS A 66 -18.06 -13.23 12.58
CA LYS A 66 -17.04 -12.33 13.17
C LYS A 66 -15.60 -12.78 12.93
N SER A 67 -15.38 -13.83 12.14
CA SER A 67 -14.05 -14.15 11.65
C SER A 67 -13.62 -13.15 10.58
N PHE A 68 -12.33 -13.03 10.37
CA PHE A 68 -11.77 -12.15 9.35
C PHE A 68 -10.70 -12.86 8.55
N SER A 69 -10.52 -12.41 7.33
CA SER A 69 -9.33 -12.71 6.53
C SER A 69 -8.76 -11.41 5.98
N PHE A 70 -7.48 -11.37 5.72
CA PHE A 70 -6.86 -10.17 5.15
C PHE A 70 -5.85 -10.50 4.07
N ILE A 71 -5.71 -9.57 3.15
CA ILE A 71 -4.75 -9.62 2.05
C ILE A 71 -3.86 -8.40 2.17
N VAL A 72 -2.55 -8.61 2.23
CA VAL A 72 -1.55 -7.56 2.20
C VAL A 72 -1.16 -7.32 0.75
N LYS A 73 -1.31 -6.09 0.29
CA LYS A 73 -0.90 -5.68 -1.06
C LYS A 73 0.49 -5.08 -1.05
N THR A 74 1.05 -4.85 -2.23
CA THR A 74 2.32 -4.16 -2.38
C THR A 74 2.23 -2.71 -1.89
N PRO A 75 3.34 -2.11 -1.42
CA PRO A 75 3.35 -0.72 -0.96
C PRO A 75 2.78 0.24 -2.00
N PRO A 76 2.11 1.33 -1.59
CA PRO A 76 1.61 2.33 -2.53
C PRO A 76 2.73 2.90 -3.40
N ALA A 77 2.45 3.12 -4.68
CA ALA A 77 3.43 3.66 -5.63
C ALA A 77 4.03 5.00 -5.15
N SER A 78 3.24 5.85 -4.53
CA SER A 78 3.69 7.13 -3.98
C SER A 78 4.78 6.97 -2.90
N ILE A 79 4.65 5.98 -2.04
CA ILE A 79 5.62 5.69 -0.97
C ILE A 79 6.91 5.13 -1.57
N LEU A 80 6.81 4.23 -2.54
CA LEU A 80 7.95 3.68 -3.25
C LEU A 80 8.73 4.76 -4.01
N ILE A 81 8.04 5.68 -4.67
CA ILE A 81 8.66 6.80 -5.37
C ILE A 81 9.37 7.74 -4.39
N LYS A 82 8.72 8.11 -3.29
CA LYS A 82 9.33 8.95 -2.24
C LYS A 82 10.60 8.32 -1.67
N LYS A 83 10.57 7.02 -1.38
CA LYS A 83 11.74 6.27 -0.89
C LYS A 83 12.86 6.24 -1.92
N ALA A 84 12.54 6.05 -3.20
CA ALA A 84 13.52 5.95 -4.28
C ALA A 84 14.31 7.25 -4.51
N ILE A 85 13.67 8.40 -4.32
CA ILE A 85 14.30 9.73 -4.49
C ILE A 85 14.64 10.43 -3.18
N GLY A 86 14.32 9.82 -2.04
CA GLY A 86 14.69 10.32 -0.70
C GLY A 86 13.93 11.57 -0.26
N ILE A 87 12.68 11.76 -0.67
CA ILE A 87 11.84 12.89 -0.23
C ILE A 87 10.80 12.43 0.80
N GLU A 88 10.46 13.32 1.73
CA GLU A 88 9.45 13.04 2.76
C GLU A 88 8.03 13.25 2.25
N SER A 89 7.82 14.26 1.43
CA SER A 89 6.50 14.59 0.88
C SER A 89 6.55 15.00 -0.58
N GLY A 90 5.45 14.78 -1.29
CA GLY A 90 5.27 15.25 -2.65
C GLY A 90 5.04 16.76 -2.72
N SER A 91 4.99 17.30 -3.94
CA SER A 91 4.73 18.72 -4.19
C SER A 91 3.31 19.12 -3.81
N LYS A 92 3.15 20.28 -3.23
CA LYS A 92 1.84 20.93 -3.01
C LYS A 92 1.22 21.46 -4.31
N LYS A 93 2.06 21.75 -5.30
CA LYS A 93 1.68 22.27 -6.63
C LYS A 93 2.46 21.51 -7.71
N SER A 94 2.08 20.28 -7.99
CA SER A 94 2.81 19.39 -8.89
C SER A 94 3.03 19.92 -10.31
N ASN A 95 2.17 20.81 -10.79
CA ASN A 95 2.29 21.41 -12.11
C ASN A 95 3.37 22.47 -12.19
N THR A 96 3.61 23.21 -11.12
CA THR A 96 4.50 24.38 -11.08
C THR A 96 5.75 24.15 -10.25
N ALA A 97 5.66 23.38 -9.16
CA ALA A 97 6.77 23.12 -8.26
C ALA A 97 7.15 21.64 -8.33
N LYS A 98 8.31 21.35 -8.92
CA LYS A 98 8.88 19.99 -8.94
C LYS A 98 9.71 19.77 -7.70
N VAL A 99 9.62 18.58 -7.12
CA VAL A 99 10.33 18.22 -5.88
C VAL A 99 11.49 17.25 -6.10
N GLY A 100 11.61 16.68 -7.29
CA GLY A 100 12.69 15.76 -7.62
C GLY A 100 12.54 15.14 -9.00
N THR A 101 13.53 14.35 -9.35
CA THR A 101 13.58 13.59 -10.61
C THR A 101 13.88 12.14 -10.30
N ILE A 102 13.20 11.22 -10.95
CA ILE A 102 13.43 9.78 -10.84
C ILE A 102 14.00 9.24 -12.14
N SER A 103 15.04 8.41 -12.03
CA SER A 103 15.60 7.74 -13.20
C SER A 103 14.66 6.65 -13.72
N LYS A 104 14.75 6.37 -15.00
CA LYS A 104 13.96 5.32 -15.66
C LYS A 104 14.18 3.96 -15.03
N GLU A 105 15.42 3.65 -14.64
CA GLU A 105 15.79 2.39 -13.99
C GLU A 105 15.10 2.21 -12.64
N LYS A 106 15.17 3.21 -11.78
CA LYS A 106 14.49 3.19 -10.46
C LYS A 106 12.97 3.07 -10.62
N LEU A 107 12.41 3.75 -11.61
CA LEU A 107 10.99 3.66 -11.89
C LEU A 107 10.60 2.25 -12.36
N MET A 108 11.43 1.58 -13.17
CA MET A 108 11.22 0.19 -13.59
C MET A 108 11.29 -0.80 -12.42
N GLU A 109 12.16 -0.58 -11.44
CA GLU A 109 12.17 -1.38 -10.21
C GLU A 109 10.84 -1.28 -9.46
N ILE A 110 10.31 -0.07 -9.32
CA ILE A 110 9.00 0.17 -8.71
C ILE A 110 7.89 -0.53 -9.49
N VAL A 111 7.94 -0.47 -10.82
CA VAL A 111 6.98 -1.15 -11.70
C VAL A 111 6.99 -2.66 -11.44
N ARG A 112 8.15 -3.28 -11.34
CA ARG A 112 8.28 -4.72 -11.07
C ARG A 112 7.71 -5.10 -9.70
N ILE A 113 7.97 -4.30 -8.67
CA ILE A 113 7.41 -4.51 -7.33
C ILE A 113 5.88 -4.41 -7.35
N LYS A 114 5.37 -3.46 -8.11
CA LYS A 114 3.93 -3.15 -8.16
C LYS A 114 3.14 -4.02 -9.15
N MET A 115 3.81 -4.68 -10.07
CA MET A 115 3.19 -5.46 -11.15
C MET A 115 2.12 -6.46 -10.69
N PRO A 116 2.27 -7.19 -9.57
CA PRO A 116 1.25 -8.11 -9.07
C PRO A 116 -0.10 -7.46 -8.74
N ASP A 117 -0.08 -6.18 -8.37
CA ASP A 117 -1.29 -5.42 -7.99
C ASP A 117 -1.86 -4.58 -9.14
N LEU A 118 -1.15 -4.49 -10.25
CA LEU A 118 -1.57 -3.76 -11.43
C LEU A 118 -2.35 -4.66 -12.42
N ASN A 119 -3.30 -4.08 -13.12
CA ASN A 119 -4.00 -4.74 -14.20
C ASN A 119 -3.37 -4.50 -15.58
N ALA A 120 -2.16 -3.96 -15.62
CA ALA A 120 -1.41 -3.72 -16.84
C ALA A 120 -0.98 -5.05 -17.49
N LYS A 121 -1.15 -5.15 -18.79
CA LYS A 121 -0.78 -6.36 -19.56
C LYS A 121 0.71 -6.44 -19.91
N SER A 122 1.43 -5.33 -19.81
CA SER A 122 2.85 -5.24 -20.12
C SER A 122 3.59 -4.32 -19.16
N GLU A 123 4.90 -4.51 -19.02
CA GLU A 123 5.76 -3.61 -18.22
C GLU A 123 5.73 -2.17 -18.77
N SER A 124 5.65 -1.99 -20.08
CA SER A 124 5.53 -0.67 -20.71
C SER A 124 4.25 0.07 -20.28
N ALA A 125 3.11 -0.64 -20.24
CA ALA A 125 1.85 -0.06 -19.77
C ALA A 125 1.92 0.27 -18.27
N ALA A 126 2.48 -0.62 -17.46
CA ALA A 126 2.68 -0.40 -16.03
C ALA A 126 3.63 0.78 -15.76
N PHE A 127 4.69 0.92 -16.55
CA PHE A 127 5.60 2.06 -16.48
C PHE A 127 4.87 3.40 -16.68
N LYS A 128 3.99 3.49 -17.67
CA LYS A 128 3.17 4.69 -17.91
C LYS A 128 2.26 5.02 -16.73
N ILE A 129 1.67 4.01 -16.09
CA ILE A 129 0.81 4.19 -14.90
C ILE A 129 1.62 4.78 -13.74
N ILE A 130 2.77 4.20 -13.44
CA ILE A 130 3.63 4.65 -12.34
C ILE A 130 4.26 6.02 -12.65
N ALA A 131 4.66 6.26 -13.90
CA ALA A 131 5.15 7.56 -14.35
C ALA A 131 4.10 8.68 -14.17
N GLY A 132 2.84 8.38 -14.45
CA GLY A 132 1.72 9.28 -14.18
C GLY A 132 1.56 9.60 -12.69
N SER A 133 1.69 8.58 -11.83
CA SER A 133 1.68 8.78 -10.37
C SER A 133 2.84 9.65 -9.89
N ALA A 134 4.04 9.44 -10.41
CA ALA A 134 5.21 10.27 -10.11
C ALA A 134 4.99 11.73 -10.54
N ARG A 135 4.47 11.93 -11.73
CA ARG A 135 4.15 13.27 -12.25
C ARG A 135 3.12 13.99 -11.37
N SER A 136 2.09 13.30 -10.90
CA SER A 136 1.08 13.85 -9.99
C SER A 136 1.65 14.28 -8.64
N MET A 137 2.79 13.71 -8.24
CA MET A 137 3.52 14.09 -7.03
C MET A 137 4.52 15.22 -7.22
N GLY A 138 4.68 15.74 -8.43
CA GLY A 138 5.69 16.72 -8.77
C GLY A 138 7.09 16.13 -8.98
N VAL A 139 7.17 14.85 -9.30
CA VAL A 139 8.42 14.15 -9.64
C VAL A 139 8.52 14.00 -11.15
N GLU A 140 9.62 14.46 -11.71
CA GLU A 140 9.90 14.29 -13.14
C GLU A 140 10.53 12.91 -13.40
N VAL A 141 10.18 12.32 -14.51
CA VAL A 141 10.76 11.05 -14.97
C VAL A 141 11.78 11.37 -16.06
N GLU A 142 13.00 10.89 -15.88
CA GLU A 142 14.04 11.00 -16.91
C GLU A 142 13.60 10.27 -18.18
N LYS A 143 13.90 10.87 -19.33
CA LYS A 143 13.55 10.32 -20.66
C LYS A 143 14.40 9.11 -21.03
#